data_93c94944ab921eac254eefc49596cbbf
#
_entry.id   93c94944ab921eac254eefc49596cbbf
#
_cell.length_a   1.000
_cell.length_b   1.000
_cell.length_c   1.000
_cell.angle_alpha   90.00
_cell.angle_beta   90.00
_cell.angle_gamma   90.00
#
_symmetry.space_group_name_H-M   'P 1'
#
loop_
_entity.id
_entity.type
_entity.pdbx_description
1 polymer ?
#
loop_
_entity_poly.entity_id
_entity_poly.type
_entity_poly.pdbx_seq_one_letter_code
_entity_poly.pdbx_strand_id
1 'polypeptide(L)'
;MPYSFSVAKQVIDEIVTVKDDEMIKSMKFAAEHLKLFLEPACVAGIAALAGPLKGKLLNQKTLVILCGSNIEIDSWHLSLIHI
;
A
#
# COMPACT_ATOMS: atom_id res chain seq x y z
N MET A 1 6.09 6.69 20.14
CA MET A 1 7.49 6.54 20.51
C MET A 1 8.26 7.79 20.13
N PRO A 2 8.78 8.52 21.12
CA PRO A 2 9.34 9.84 20.84
C PRO A 2 10.53 9.83 19.88
N TYR A 3 11.44 8.87 20.04
CA TYR A 3 12.63 8.84 19.19
C TYR A 3 12.27 8.54 17.72
N SER A 4 11.47 7.51 17.49
CA SER A 4 11.07 7.15 16.13
C SER A 4 10.30 8.28 15.46
N PHE A 5 9.44 8.95 16.21
CA PHE A 5 8.68 10.07 15.67
C PHE A 5 9.58 11.24 15.30
N SER A 6 10.56 11.55 16.15
CA SER A 6 11.51 12.63 15.87
C SER A 6 12.31 12.37 14.61
N VAL A 7 12.79 11.13 14.41
CA VAL A 7 13.53 10.76 13.22
C VAL A 7 12.62 10.86 11.99
N ALA A 8 11.38 10.35 12.10
CA ALA A 8 10.44 10.40 10.99
C ALA A 8 10.17 11.83 10.55
N LYS A 9 10.01 12.76 11.48
CA LYS A 9 9.78 14.16 11.13
C LYS A 9 10.93 14.76 10.34
N GLN A 10 12.14 14.27 10.54
CA GLN A 10 13.32 14.79 9.85
C GLN A 10 13.51 14.22 8.46
N VAL A 11 13.07 12.99 8.22
CA VAL A 11 13.39 12.27 6.98
C VAL A 11 12.20 12.01 6.07
N ILE A 12 10.96 12.16 6.56
CA ILE A 12 9.77 11.93 5.76
C ILE A 12 9.33 13.26 5.13
N ASP A 13 9.17 13.26 3.83
CA ASP A 13 8.74 14.44 3.09
C ASP A 13 7.24 14.64 3.15
N GLU A 14 6.47 13.57 3.04
CA GLU A 14 5.02 13.66 3.00
C GLU A 14 4.39 12.38 3.52
N ILE A 15 3.25 12.52 4.23
CA ILE A 15 2.43 11.38 4.66
C ILE A 15 1.06 11.56 4.01
N VAL A 16 0.59 10.49 3.38
CA VAL A 16 -0.75 10.48 2.78
C VAL A 16 -1.56 9.34 3.35
N THR A 17 -2.88 9.46 3.30
CA THR A 17 -3.79 8.39 3.69
C THR A 17 -4.45 7.80 2.46
N VAL A 18 -4.84 6.54 2.55
CA VAL A 18 -5.54 5.85 1.47
C VAL A 18 -6.87 5.33 1.99
N LYS A 19 -7.83 5.20 1.10
CA LYS A 19 -9.17 4.72 1.45
C LYS A 19 -9.25 3.21 1.30
N ASP A 20 -10.23 2.61 1.97
CA ASP A 20 -10.43 1.16 1.91
C ASP A 20 -10.67 0.66 0.50
N ASP A 21 -11.45 1.37 -0.30
CA ASP A 21 -11.70 0.98 -1.68
C ASP A 21 -10.44 1.05 -2.54
N GLU A 22 -9.56 2.00 -2.26
CA GLU A 22 -8.26 2.09 -2.92
C GLU A 22 -7.39 0.90 -2.56
N MET A 23 -7.44 0.45 -1.31
CA MET A 23 -6.69 -0.72 -0.86
C MET A 23 -7.21 -2.00 -1.49
N ILE A 24 -8.54 -2.14 -1.61
CA ILE A 24 -9.15 -3.30 -2.28
C ILE A 24 -8.69 -3.37 -3.73
N LYS A 25 -8.72 -2.26 -4.44
CA LYS A 25 -8.27 -2.22 -5.83
C LYS A 25 -6.79 -2.59 -5.94
N SER A 26 -5.99 -2.15 -5.00
CA SER A 26 -4.56 -2.45 -5.00
C SER A 26 -4.28 -3.91 -4.68
N MET A 27 -5.08 -4.53 -3.81
CA MET A 27 -4.98 -5.97 -3.57
C MET A 27 -5.27 -6.76 -4.84
N LYS A 28 -6.29 -6.37 -5.58
CA LYS A 28 -6.64 -7.01 -6.85
C LYS A 28 -5.54 -6.78 -7.90
N PHE A 29 -5.01 -5.58 -7.95
CA PHE A 29 -3.89 -5.27 -8.85
C PHE A 29 -2.68 -6.15 -8.56
N ALA A 30 -2.32 -6.30 -7.28
CA ALA A 30 -1.19 -7.13 -6.89
C ALA A 30 -1.42 -8.59 -7.27
N ALA A 31 -2.64 -9.10 -7.07
CA ALA A 31 -2.96 -10.48 -7.42
C ALA A 31 -2.90 -10.70 -8.94
N GLU A 32 -3.44 -9.78 -9.73
CA GLU A 32 -3.51 -9.92 -11.18
C GLU A 32 -2.17 -9.70 -11.87
N HIS A 33 -1.43 -8.70 -11.45
CA HIS A 33 -0.23 -8.26 -12.18
C HIS A 33 1.06 -8.71 -11.53
N LEU A 34 1.10 -8.83 -10.21
CA LEU A 34 2.30 -9.23 -9.49
C LEU A 34 2.23 -10.66 -8.98
N LYS A 35 1.06 -11.29 -9.08
CA LYS A 35 0.81 -12.64 -8.60
C LYS A 35 1.07 -12.76 -7.10
N LEU A 36 0.76 -11.72 -6.35
CA LEU A 36 0.95 -11.66 -4.90
C LEU A 36 -0.40 -11.50 -4.21
N PHE A 37 -0.66 -12.34 -3.21
CA PHE A 37 -1.86 -12.25 -2.38
C PHE A 37 -1.48 -11.62 -1.06
N LEU A 38 -1.61 -10.30 -0.98
CA LEU A 38 -1.11 -9.51 0.15
C LEU A 38 -2.25 -9.01 1.02
N GLU A 39 -1.94 -8.80 2.30
CA GLU A 39 -2.87 -8.15 3.22
C GLU A 39 -3.12 -6.70 2.82
N PRO A 40 -4.26 -6.10 3.21
CA PRO A 40 -4.56 -4.72 2.83
C PRO A 40 -3.46 -3.73 3.19
N ALA A 41 -2.92 -3.82 4.40
CA ALA A 41 -1.87 -2.89 4.84
C ALA A 41 -0.61 -2.97 3.98
N CYS A 42 -0.35 -4.15 3.39
CA CYS A 42 0.85 -4.36 2.61
C CYS A 42 0.79 -3.72 1.22
N VAL A 43 -0.40 -3.36 0.75
CA VAL A 43 -0.58 -2.74 -0.56
C VAL A 43 -0.81 -1.23 -0.47
N ALA A 44 -0.65 -0.65 0.72
CA ALA A 44 -0.90 0.77 0.91
C ALA A 44 -0.05 1.65 -0.02
N GLY A 45 1.19 1.24 -0.30
CA GLY A 45 2.06 1.97 -1.23
C GLY A 45 1.49 2.01 -2.64
N ILE A 46 0.94 0.90 -3.13
CA ILE A 46 0.31 0.85 -4.43
C ILE A 46 -0.93 1.74 -4.44
N ALA A 47 -1.73 1.67 -3.38
CA ALA A 47 -2.92 2.50 -3.26
C ALA A 47 -2.57 3.99 -3.26
N ALA A 48 -1.50 4.36 -2.58
CA ALA A 48 -1.04 5.74 -2.54
C ALA A 48 -0.65 6.25 -3.94
N LEU A 49 0.04 5.43 -4.71
CA LEU A 49 0.45 5.81 -6.07
C LEU A 49 -0.74 5.97 -7.00
N ALA A 50 -1.74 5.11 -6.87
CA ALA A 50 -2.92 5.16 -7.72
C ALA A 50 -3.92 6.23 -7.28
N GLY A 51 -3.88 6.66 -6.03
CA GLY A 51 -4.80 7.63 -5.44
C GLY A 51 -4.13 8.95 -5.10
N PRO A 52 -3.81 9.19 -3.79
CA PRO A 52 -3.35 10.52 -3.35
C PRO A 52 -2.13 11.05 -4.07
N LEU A 53 -1.22 10.17 -4.50
CA LEU A 53 0.01 10.59 -5.15
C LEU A 53 -0.06 10.51 -6.68
N LYS A 54 -1.25 10.23 -7.21
CA LYS A 54 -1.42 10.14 -8.67
C LYS A 54 -1.03 11.48 -9.31
N GLY A 55 -0.10 11.41 -10.24
CA GLY A 55 0.39 12.58 -10.94
C GLY A 55 1.54 13.31 -10.27
N LYS A 56 1.71 13.17 -8.95
CA LYS A 56 2.81 13.84 -8.25
C LYS A 56 4.16 13.23 -8.56
N LEU A 57 4.18 11.92 -8.81
CA LEU A 57 5.42 11.19 -9.07
C LEU A 57 5.57 10.81 -10.53
N LEU A 58 4.88 11.52 -11.41
CA LEU A 58 4.93 11.27 -12.83
C LEU A 58 6.35 11.44 -13.36
N ASN A 59 6.80 10.48 -14.17
CA ASN A 59 8.16 10.46 -14.74
C ASN A 59 9.26 10.30 -13.70
N GLN A 60 8.91 9.85 -12.49
CA GLN A 60 9.90 9.60 -11.45
C GLN A 60 10.07 8.10 -11.22
N LYS A 61 11.30 7.71 -10.90
CA LYS A 61 11.55 6.33 -10.49
C LYS A 61 11.08 6.19 -9.05
N THR A 62 10.17 5.24 -8.82
CA THR A 62 9.54 5.09 -7.50
C THR A 62 9.76 3.67 -7.00
N LEU A 63 10.26 3.55 -5.78
CA LEU A 63 10.38 2.28 -5.07
C LEU A 63 9.20 2.13 -4.14
N VAL A 64 8.48 1.02 -4.26
CA VAL A 64 7.35 0.71 -3.39
C VAL A 64 7.71 -0.53 -2.56
N ILE A 65 7.59 -0.41 -1.25
CA ILE A 65 7.83 -1.53 -0.36
C ILE A 65 6.51 -2.28 -0.15
N LEU A 66 6.50 -3.55 -0.51
CA LEU A 66 5.36 -4.45 -0.26
C LEU A 66 5.81 -5.39 0.86
N CYS A 67 5.47 -5.03 2.09
CA CYS A 67 5.89 -5.81 3.25
C CYS A 67 4.95 -6.99 3.49
N GLY A 68 5.43 -7.96 4.25
CA GLY A 68 4.68 -9.18 4.52
C GLY A 68 4.87 -10.22 3.44
N SER A 69 4.34 -11.41 3.69
CA SER A 69 4.38 -12.52 2.75
C SER A 69 2.98 -12.73 2.16
N ASN A 70 2.90 -13.56 1.13
CA ASN A 70 1.60 -13.94 0.57
C ASN A 70 0.75 -14.60 1.65
N ILE A 71 -0.51 -14.20 1.73
CA ILE A 71 -1.49 -14.84 2.60
C ILE A 71 -2.22 -15.93 1.81
N GLU A 72 -2.91 -16.80 2.54
CA GLU A 72 -3.73 -17.82 1.89
C GLU A 72 -4.87 -17.16 1.13
N ILE A 73 -5.29 -17.80 0.04
CA ILE A 73 -6.34 -17.27 -0.82
C ILE A 73 -7.64 -17.04 -0.04
N ASP A 74 -7.98 -17.97 0.86
CA ASP A 74 -9.20 -17.81 1.65
C ASP A 74 -9.13 -16.58 2.56
N SER A 75 -8.00 -16.37 3.23
CA SER A 75 -7.80 -15.19 4.07
C SER A 75 -7.83 -13.91 3.24
N TRP A 76 -7.21 -13.93 2.07
CA TRP A 76 -7.21 -12.81 1.15
C TRP A 76 -8.63 -12.45 0.71
N HIS A 77 -9.42 -13.47 0.36
CA HIS A 77 -10.81 -13.28 -0.05
C HIS A 77 -11.65 -12.67 1.08
N LEU A 78 -11.47 -13.17 2.31
CA LEU A 78 -12.17 -12.62 3.48
C LEU A 78 -11.79 -11.16 3.72
N SER A 79 -10.52 -10.80 3.51
CA SER A 79 -10.09 -9.41 3.64
C SER A 79 -10.82 -8.49 2.67
N LEU A 80 -11.06 -8.95 1.45
CA LEU A 80 -11.81 -8.17 0.46
C LEU A 80 -13.27 -7.96 0.87
N ILE A 81 -13.84 -8.92 1.59
CA ILE A 81 -15.23 -8.83 2.03
C ILE A 81 -15.39 -7.89 3.21
N HIS A 82 -14.41 -7.90 4.12
CA HIS A 82 -14.52 -7.21 5.41
C HIS A 82 -13.87 -5.82 5.45
N ILE A 83 -13.30 -5.37 4.38
CA ILE A 83 -12.76 -4.02 4.31
C ILE A 83 -13.83 -2.99 3.93
#